data_af03a564ad98f5ab2f739e0a721b04e6
#
_entry.id   af03a564ad98f5ab2f739e0a721b04e6
#
_cell.length_a   1.000
_cell.length_b   1.000
_cell.length_c   1.000
_cell.angle_alpha   90.00
_cell.angle_beta   90.00
_cell.angle_gamma   90.00
#
_symmetry.space_group_name_H-M   'P 1'
#
loop_
_entity.id
_entity.type
_entity.pdbx_description
1 polymer ?
#
loop_
_entity_poly.entity_id
_entity_poly.type
_entity_poly.pdbx_seq_one_letter_code
_entity_poly.pdbx_strand_id
1 'polypeptide(L)'
;TIPSSVTSIGIDIFDNCDKSLEITVSCDSTLAKDDFGEASEKVTYRHSLVKTDAKDATYTEAGNVEYWTCENCKKHFLSDETDVETAKAVEQSATVKPVPVQVATATTQIKCVYGQDMDEINLQDYVKNADAVGGVSVKVATGSTMLDGMQLDGGKLSGKPAKVYTNGKDVTFTFTAKNGNTANLTLHFLVAKADPTVKVAVDGDTHTEGDLVSELKLILSGNNTKGLAEIISEIKALAAGENTLTWKFTPEDSENYNVVTGTVVVNAQTTTTTTTTTTTTTTTTTTTTPTL
;
A
#
# COMPACT_ATOMS: atom_id res chain seq x y z
N THR A 1 -3.70 52.26 -37.07
CA THR A 1 -4.44 51.00 -36.80
C THR A 1 -5.88 51.16 -37.20
N ILE A 2 -6.42 50.19 -37.95
CA ILE A 2 -7.80 50.10 -38.39
C ILE A 2 -8.55 49.11 -37.47
N PRO A 3 -9.54 49.56 -36.72
CA PRO A 3 -10.30 48.69 -35.84
C PRO A 3 -11.31 47.83 -36.62
N SER A 4 -11.78 46.72 -36.01
CA SER A 4 -12.74 45.80 -36.64
C SER A 4 -14.11 46.44 -36.95
N SER A 5 -14.44 47.57 -36.32
CA SER A 5 -15.66 48.33 -36.61
C SER A 5 -15.67 48.97 -38.04
N VAL A 6 -14.51 49.08 -38.68
CA VAL A 6 -14.41 49.50 -40.08
C VAL A 6 -14.61 48.28 -40.97
N THR A 7 -15.71 48.28 -41.71
CA THR A 7 -16.14 47.15 -42.54
C THR A 7 -15.92 47.38 -44.03
N SER A 8 -15.56 48.61 -44.44
CA SER A 8 -15.20 48.96 -45.82
C SER A 8 -14.25 50.14 -45.86
N ILE A 9 -13.41 50.20 -46.88
CA ILE A 9 -12.50 51.29 -47.14
C ILE A 9 -12.77 51.82 -48.54
N GLY A 10 -12.58 53.16 -48.74
CA GLY A 10 -12.75 53.75 -50.03
C GLY A 10 -11.61 53.35 -50.99
N ILE A 11 -11.88 53.41 -52.27
CA ILE A 11 -10.91 53.18 -53.34
C ILE A 11 -9.80 54.24 -53.24
N ASP A 12 -8.53 53.81 -53.38
CA ASP A 12 -7.35 54.68 -53.52
C ASP A 12 -7.06 55.55 -52.27
N ILE A 13 -7.67 55.24 -51.14
CA ILE A 13 -7.53 56.01 -49.88
C ILE A 13 -6.06 56.07 -49.38
N PHE A 14 -5.23 55.10 -49.75
CA PHE A 14 -3.82 55.02 -49.38
C PHE A 14 -2.87 55.34 -50.54
N ASP A 15 -3.40 55.75 -51.69
CA ASP A 15 -2.59 56.16 -52.87
C ASP A 15 -1.72 57.32 -52.49
N ASN A 16 -0.49 57.34 -53.04
CA ASN A 16 0.52 58.38 -52.81
C ASN A 16 0.91 58.61 -51.33
N CYS A 17 0.55 57.67 -50.44
CA CYS A 17 1.06 57.68 -49.08
C CYS A 17 2.58 57.39 -49.02
N ASP A 18 3.22 57.87 -48.00
CA ASP A 18 4.65 57.66 -47.77
C ASP A 18 4.99 56.15 -47.88
N LYS A 19 6.16 55.83 -48.45
CA LYS A 19 6.64 54.44 -48.59
C LYS A 19 6.87 53.74 -47.27
N SER A 20 7.02 54.48 -46.17
CA SER A 20 7.16 53.98 -44.82
C SER A 20 5.82 53.71 -44.10
N LEU A 21 4.68 53.94 -44.79
CA LEU A 21 3.36 53.67 -44.23
C LEU A 21 3.22 52.20 -43.85
N GLU A 22 2.90 51.92 -42.57
CA GLU A 22 2.47 50.63 -42.06
C GLU A 22 1.00 50.67 -41.68
N ILE A 23 0.21 49.75 -42.22
CA ILE A 23 -1.21 49.65 -41.94
C ILE A 23 -1.44 48.47 -41.04
N THR A 24 -1.81 48.73 -39.78
CA THR A 24 -2.19 47.71 -38.83
C THR A 24 -3.69 47.55 -38.82
N VAL A 25 -4.17 46.33 -38.99
CA VAL A 25 -5.59 45.97 -38.99
C VAL A 25 -5.85 45.04 -37.82
N SER A 26 -7.01 45.16 -37.17
CA SER A 26 -7.39 44.27 -36.05
C SER A 26 -7.58 42.84 -36.56
N CYS A 27 -7.17 41.87 -35.76
CA CYS A 27 -7.23 40.42 -36.07
C CYS A 27 -8.65 39.87 -36.32
N ASP A 28 -9.68 40.58 -35.86
CA ASP A 28 -11.10 40.24 -36.04
C ASP A 28 -11.79 41.11 -37.15
N SER A 29 -11.01 41.87 -37.90
CA SER A 29 -11.53 42.66 -39.02
C SER A 29 -12.03 41.76 -40.15
N THR A 30 -13.08 42.24 -40.84
CA THR A 30 -13.62 41.61 -42.05
C THR A 30 -12.96 42.10 -43.34
N LEU A 31 -12.11 43.12 -43.25
CA LEU A 31 -11.34 43.63 -44.39
C LEU A 31 -10.29 42.60 -44.81
N ALA A 32 -10.19 42.35 -46.12
CA ALA A 32 -9.14 41.55 -46.74
C ALA A 32 -7.96 42.44 -47.18
N LYS A 33 -6.76 41.88 -47.41
CA LYS A 33 -5.61 42.63 -47.91
C LYS A 33 -5.93 43.33 -49.26
N ASP A 34 -6.73 42.67 -50.09
CA ASP A 34 -7.11 43.20 -51.41
C ASP A 34 -7.98 44.46 -51.31
N ASP A 35 -8.69 44.67 -50.19
CA ASP A 35 -9.47 45.90 -49.98
C ASP A 35 -8.60 47.18 -49.90
N PHE A 36 -7.28 47.01 -49.70
CA PHE A 36 -6.32 48.10 -49.59
C PHE A 36 -5.60 48.48 -50.90
N GLY A 37 -5.96 47.87 -52.01
CA GLY A 37 -5.38 48.15 -53.29
C GLY A 37 -3.86 48.06 -53.36
N GLU A 38 -3.18 49.12 -53.85
CA GLU A 38 -1.71 49.14 -53.93
C GLU A 38 -1.00 49.11 -52.53
N ALA A 39 -1.73 49.43 -51.50
CA ALA A 39 -1.19 49.35 -50.11
C ALA A 39 -1.29 47.96 -49.45
N SER A 40 -1.81 46.92 -50.13
CA SER A 40 -2.02 45.60 -49.65
C SER A 40 -0.79 44.96 -48.98
N GLU A 41 0.41 45.17 -49.57
CA GLU A 41 1.68 44.66 -49.05
C GLU A 41 2.14 45.35 -47.75
N LYS A 42 1.51 46.47 -47.37
CA LYS A 42 1.80 47.22 -46.13
C LYS A 42 0.86 46.86 -45.00
N VAL A 43 -0.10 45.95 -45.24
CA VAL A 43 -1.14 45.58 -44.28
C VAL A 43 -0.66 44.40 -43.42
N THR A 44 -0.69 44.61 -42.11
CA THR A 44 -0.43 43.55 -41.13
C THR A 44 -1.64 43.44 -40.22
N TYR A 45 -2.17 42.21 -40.04
CA TYR A 45 -3.21 41.95 -39.08
C TYR A 45 -2.59 41.59 -37.72
N ARG A 46 -3.05 42.26 -36.67
CA ARG A 46 -2.44 42.10 -35.33
C ARG A 46 -3.45 41.84 -34.25
N HIS A 47 -3.05 41.05 -33.29
CA HIS A 47 -3.76 40.84 -32.05
C HIS A 47 -3.50 41.98 -31.06
N SER A 48 -4.55 42.44 -30.35
CA SER A 48 -4.43 43.31 -29.19
C SER A 48 -4.28 42.45 -27.94
N LEU A 49 -3.06 42.24 -27.48
CA LEU A 49 -2.72 41.29 -26.43
C LEU A 49 -2.68 41.96 -25.07
N VAL A 50 -3.40 41.40 -24.12
CA VAL A 50 -3.32 41.72 -22.68
C VAL A 50 -2.65 40.56 -21.95
N LYS A 51 -1.58 40.87 -21.21
CA LYS A 51 -0.80 39.93 -20.46
C LYS A 51 -1.51 39.49 -19.17
N THR A 52 -1.48 38.21 -18.88
CA THR A 52 -1.81 37.64 -17.56
C THR A 52 -0.54 37.01 -17.00
N ASP A 53 -0.07 37.51 -15.87
CA ASP A 53 1.11 36.97 -15.22
C ASP A 53 0.90 35.55 -14.68
N ALA A 54 1.98 34.78 -14.61
CA ALA A 54 1.95 33.42 -14.06
C ALA A 54 1.55 33.43 -12.58
N LYS A 55 0.68 32.51 -12.21
CA LYS A 55 0.28 32.23 -10.82
C LYS A 55 0.53 30.74 -10.55
N ASP A 56 1.19 30.41 -9.44
CA ASP A 56 1.36 29.02 -9.06
C ASP A 56 0.06 28.41 -8.53
N ALA A 57 -0.16 27.15 -8.84
CA ALA A 57 -1.25 26.40 -8.28
C ALA A 57 -1.01 26.13 -6.79
N THR A 58 -2.09 26.18 -6.02
CA THR A 58 -2.10 25.73 -4.61
C THR A 58 -2.76 24.35 -4.51
N TYR A 59 -2.84 23.81 -3.31
CA TYR A 59 -3.56 22.54 -3.11
C TYR A 59 -5.10 22.68 -3.17
N THR A 60 -5.61 23.89 -3.27
CA THR A 60 -7.06 24.19 -3.34
C THR A 60 -7.47 24.89 -4.62
N GLU A 61 -6.57 25.60 -5.29
CA GLU A 61 -6.86 26.41 -6.46
C GLU A 61 -5.86 26.13 -7.57
N ALA A 62 -6.36 26.11 -8.82
CA ALA A 62 -5.51 26.08 -9.99
C ALA A 62 -4.74 27.40 -10.16
N GLY A 63 -3.55 27.29 -10.69
CA GLY A 63 -2.75 28.41 -11.17
C GLY A 63 -2.83 28.58 -12.67
N ASN A 64 -1.94 29.41 -13.21
CA ASN A 64 -1.77 29.58 -14.65
C ASN A 64 -0.29 29.81 -15.00
N VAL A 65 0.09 29.45 -16.21
CA VAL A 65 1.34 29.94 -16.81
C VAL A 65 1.16 31.39 -17.19
N GLU A 66 2.22 32.10 -17.49
CA GLU A 66 2.12 33.42 -18.13
C GLU A 66 1.51 33.24 -19.52
N TYR A 67 0.51 34.06 -19.85
CA TYR A 67 -0.17 34.02 -21.15
C TYR A 67 -0.74 35.37 -21.52
N TRP A 68 -1.10 35.52 -22.77
CA TRP A 68 -1.73 36.72 -23.35
C TRP A 68 -3.11 36.37 -23.88
N THR A 69 -4.06 37.28 -23.70
CA THR A 69 -5.40 37.16 -24.28
C THR A 69 -5.63 38.30 -25.24
N CYS A 70 -6.03 37.98 -26.45
CA CYS A 70 -6.42 39.04 -27.41
C CYS A 70 -7.78 39.63 -27.01
N GLU A 71 -7.84 40.97 -26.85
CA GLU A 71 -9.06 41.68 -26.50
C GLU A 71 -10.16 41.56 -27.58
N ASN A 72 -9.75 41.40 -28.82
CA ASN A 72 -10.66 41.36 -29.97
C ASN A 72 -11.18 39.93 -30.22
N CYS A 73 -10.31 39.00 -30.60
CA CYS A 73 -10.71 37.65 -31.00
C CYS A 73 -10.83 36.65 -29.80
N LYS A 74 -10.48 37.08 -28.57
CA LYS A 74 -10.56 36.30 -27.34
C LYS A 74 -9.68 35.04 -27.31
N LYS A 75 -8.76 34.86 -28.24
CA LYS A 75 -7.82 33.74 -28.28
C LYS A 75 -6.69 33.97 -27.26
N HIS A 76 -6.12 32.86 -26.78
CA HIS A 76 -5.00 32.85 -25.85
C HIS A 76 -3.69 32.48 -26.55
N PHE A 77 -2.58 33.04 -26.06
CA PHE A 77 -1.23 32.89 -26.64
C PHE A 77 -0.22 32.70 -25.50
N LEU A 78 0.84 31.89 -25.70
CA LEU A 78 1.94 31.71 -24.77
C LEU A 78 3.15 32.61 -25.08
N SER A 79 3.00 33.58 -25.96
CA SER A 79 3.98 34.60 -26.31
C SER A 79 3.27 35.93 -26.58
N ASP A 80 4.04 37.01 -26.59
CA ASP A 80 3.60 38.37 -26.91
C ASP A 80 3.60 38.68 -28.39
N GLU A 81 3.71 37.65 -29.27
CA GLU A 81 3.65 37.79 -30.70
C GLU A 81 2.25 38.25 -31.12
N THR A 82 2.20 39.40 -31.79
CA THR A 82 0.93 40.06 -32.17
C THR A 82 0.51 39.79 -33.62
N ASP A 83 1.42 39.39 -34.49
CA ASP A 83 1.13 39.15 -35.92
C ASP A 83 0.28 37.87 -36.06
N VAL A 84 -0.86 38.01 -36.76
CA VAL A 84 -1.81 36.90 -36.93
C VAL A 84 -1.21 35.72 -37.70
N GLU A 85 -0.23 35.97 -38.58
CA GLU A 85 0.40 34.93 -39.43
C GLU A 85 1.41 34.08 -38.57
N THR A 86 2.05 34.70 -37.59
CA THR A 86 3.09 34.05 -36.77
C THR A 86 2.63 33.66 -35.38
N ALA A 87 1.67 34.38 -34.80
CA ALA A 87 1.14 34.11 -33.47
C ALA A 87 0.36 32.80 -33.44
N LYS A 88 0.75 31.88 -32.51
CA LYS A 88 0.09 30.59 -32.36
C LYS A 88 -0.87 30.64 -31.18
N ALA A 89 -2.17 30.63 -31.49
CA ALA A 89 -3.20 30.51 -30.48
C ALA A 89 -3.17 29.13 -29.79
N VAL A 90 -3.48 29.11 -28.49
CA VAL A 90 -3.62 27.89 -27.68
C VAL A 90 -5.02 27.83 -27.08
N GLU A 91 -5.45 26.63 -26.73
CA GLU A 91 -6.67 26.44 -25.95
C GLU A 91 -6.48 26.98 -24.52
N GLN A 92 -7.54 27.46 -23.89
CA GLN A 92 -7.48 27.97 -22.52
C GLN A 92 -6.92 26.94 -21.53
N SER A 93 -7.18 25.65 -21.73
CA SER A 93 -6.65 24.58 -20.92
C SER A 93 -5.11 24.53 -20.88
N ALA A 94 -4.45 24.99 -21.95
CA ALA A 94 -2.99 25.06 -22.03
C ALA A 94 -2.39 26.18 -21.16
N THR A 95 -3.18 27.15 -20.72
CA THR A 95 -2.75 28.24 -19.83
C THR A 95 -2.87 27.85 -18.35
N VAL A 96 -3.58 26.75 -18.01
CA VAL A 96 -3.88 26.35 -16.64
C VAL A 96 -2.75 25.50 -16.06
N LYS A 97 -2.30 25.82 -14.85
CA LYS A 97 -1.54 24.93 -13.97
C LYS A 97 -2.53 24.22 -13.05
N PRO A 98 -2.80 22.93 -13.25
CA PRO A 98 -3.82 22.23 -12.48
C PRO A 98 -3.41 22.03 -11.03
N VAL A 99 -4.41 21.91 -10.14
CA VAL A 99 -4.22 21.66 -8.69
C VAL A 99 -3.37 20.40 -8.48
N PRO A 100 -2.26 20.45 -7.73
CA PRO A 100 -1.45 19.28 -7.39
C PRO A 100 -2.16 18.36 -6.38
N VAL A 101 -1.86 17.06 -6.43
CA VAL A 101 -2.33 16.10 -5.42
C VAL A 101 -1.56 16.30 -4.13
N GLN A 102 -2.27 16.45 -3.01
CA GLN A 102 -1.69 16.49 -1.68
C GLN A 102 -1.94 15.19 -0.93
N VAL A 103 -0.89 14.44 -0.62
CA VAL A 103 -0.95 13.23 0.21
C VAL A 103 -0.37 13.49 1.60
N ALA A 104 -0.70 12.62 2.56
CA ALA A 104 -0.11 12.65 3.90
C ALA A 104 1.43 12.52 3.82
N THR A 105 2.15 13.30 4.62
CA THR A 105 3.61 13.29 4.65
C THR A 105 4.20 12.33 5.69
N ALA A 106 3.39 11.84 6.62
CA ALA A 106 3.85 10.94 7.67
C ALA A 106 4.05 9.52 7.11
N THR A 107 5.22 8.94 7.34
CA THR A 107 5.47 7.52 7.12
C THR A 107 4.64 6.74 8.13
N THR A 108 3.48 6.26 7.71
CA THR A 108 2.62 5.43 8.55
C THR A 108 3.23 4.03 8.60
N GLN A 109 3.62 3.58 9.79
CA GLN A 109 4.06 2.21 10.02
C GLN A 109 2.84 1.30 10.19
N ILE A 110 2.76 0.27 9.38
CA ILE A 110 1.68 -0.72 9.41
C ILE A 110 2.24 -2.03 9.97
N LYS A 111 1.63 -2.52 11.05
CA LYS A 111 2.01 -3.76 11.69
C LYS A 111 1.09 -4.88 11.24
N CYS A 112 1.67 -5.97 10.77
CA CYS A 112 0.97 -7.16 10.30
C CYS A 112 1.60 -8.41 10.95
N VAL A 113 0.89 -9.53 10.85
CA VAL A 113 1.39 -10.85 11.25
C VAL A 113 1.32 -11.77 10.06
N TYR A 114 2.34 -12.58 9.85
CA TYR A 114 2.41 -13.57 8.78
C TYR A 114 1.14 -14.44 8.75
N GLY A 115 0.57 -14.63 7.56
CA GLY A 115 -0.57 -15.50 7.33
C GLY A 115 -1.91 -15.08 7.97
N GLN A 116 -1.97 -13.91 8.61
CA GLN A 116 -3.21 -13.36 9.18
C GLN A 116 -3.78 -12.26 8.28
N ASP A 117 -5.11 -12.15 8.25
CA ASP A 117 -5.78 -11.07 7.53
C ASP A 117 -5.39 -9.72 8.13
N MET A 118 -5.02 -8.79 7.29
CA MET A 118 -4.80 -7.40 7.65
C MET A 118 -6.12 -6.63 7.55
N ASP A 119 -6.34 -5.69 8.47
CA ASP A 119 -7.45 -4.73 8.32
C ASP A 119 -7.31 -3.98 7.00
N GLU A 120 -8.44 -3.84 6.28
CA GLU A 120 -8.47 -3.13 5.01
C GLU A 120 -8.06 -1.67 5.21
N ILE A 121 -7.11 -1.20 4.40
CA ILE A 121 -6.67 0.21 4.38
C ILE A 121 -7.19 0.85 3.10
N ASN A 122 -8.02 1.88 3.23
CA ASN A 122 -8.39 2.72 2.12
C ASN A 122 -7.30 3.78 1.89
N LEU A 123 -6.51 3.62 0.82
CA LEU A 123 -5.42 4.53 0.51
C LEU A 123 -5.90 5.94 0.14
N GLN A 124 -7.15 6.10 -0.30
CA GLN A 124 -7.70 7.43 -0.59
C GLN A 124 -7.82 8.32 0.66
N ASP A 125 -7.88 7.74 1.86
CA ASP A 125 -7.93 8.50 3.12
C ASP A 125 -6.63 9.28 3.40
N TYR A 126 -5.55 8.92 2.70
CA TYR A 126 -4.28 9.66 2.76
C TYR A 126 -4.24 10.89 1.85
N VAL A 127 -5.23 11.08 0.97
CA VAL A 127 -5.31 12.26 0.10
C VAL A 127 -6.01 13.39 0.86
N LYS A 128 -5.31 14.54 0.99
CA LYS A 128 -5.78 15.67 1.79
C LYS A 128 -6.69 16.63 1.02
N ASN A 129 -6.64 16.60 -0.32
CA ASN A 129 -7.39 17.53 -1.19
C ASN A 129 -8.15 16.79 -2.30
N ALA A 130 -8.75 15.63 -1.99
CA ALA A 130 -9.45 14.78 -2.96
C ALA A 130 -10.53 15.54 -3.74
N ASP A 131 -11.29 16.42 -3.08
CA ASP A 131 -12.36 17.22 -3.72
C ASP A 131 -11.77 18.22 -4.73
N ALA A 132 -10.67 18.90 -4.39
CA ALA A 132 -10.03 19.89 -5.26
C ALA A 132 -9.43 19.28 -6.53
N VAL A 133 -8.99 18.00 -6.48
CA VAL A 133 -8.43 17.29 -7.63
C VAL A 133 -9.43 16.39 -8.36
N GLY A 134 -10.70 16.36 -7.90
CA GLY A 134 -11.78 15.57 -8.52
C GLY A 134 -11.65 14.07 -8.34
N GLY A 135 -11.03 13.64 -7.25
CA GLY A 135 -10.73 12.25 -6.91
C GLY A 135 -9.41 11.75 -7.53
N VAL A 136 -8.93 10.63 -7.01
CA VAL A 136 -7.66 10.02 -7.42
C VAL A 136 -7.83 8.52 -7.68
N SER A 137 -7.03 7.99 -8.61
CA SER A 137 -6.75 6.56 -8.72
C SER A 137 -5.43 6.24 -8.04
N VAL A 138 -5.29 5.01 -7.53
CA VAL A 138 -4.11 4.57 -6.77
C VAL A 138 -3.54 3.31 -7.41
N LYS A 139 -2.22 3.25 -7.55
CA LYS A 139 -1.48 2.06 -7.99
C LYS A 139 -0.16 1.94 -7.23
N VAL A 140 0.43 0.75 -7.24
CA VAL A 140 1.81 0.59 -6.78
C VAL A 140 2.73 1.37 -7.71
N ALA A 141 3.64 2.16 -7.15
CA ALA A 141 4.56 2.99 -7.92
C ALA A 141 5.54 2.14 -8.74
N THR A 142 5.96 2.66 -9.88
CA THR A 142 7.00 2.03 -10.68
C THR A 142 8.28 1.86 -9.86
N GLY A 143 8.84 0.66 -9.88
CA GLY A 143 10.03 0.30 -9.09
C GLY A 143 9.73 -0.11 -7.64
N SER A 144 8.47 0.01 -7.16
CA SER A 144 8.03 -0.56 -5.90
C SER A 144 7.34 -1.90 -6.12
N THR A 145 7.39 -2.77 -5.12
CA THR A 145 6.72 -4.08 -5.17
C THR A 145 5.83 -4.25 -3.95
N MET A 146 4.62 -4.77 -4.17
CA MET A 146 3.69 -5.12 -3.09
C MET A 146 4.31 -6.21 -2.19
N LEU A 147 3.84 -6.33 -0.95
CA LEU A 147 4.12 -7.50 -0.12
C LEU A 147 3.43 -8.73 -0.72
N ASP A 148 4.13 -9.87 -0.63
CA ASP A 148 3.56 -11.16 -1.03
C ASP A 148 2.28 -11.44 -0.22
N GLY A 149 1.22 -11.92 -0.88
CA GLY A 149 -0.07 -12.21 -0.27
C GLY A 149 -0.99 -11.01 -0.06
N MET A 150 -0.54 -9.80 -0.40
CA MET A 150 -1.34 -8.58 -0.33
C MET A 150 -1.86 -8.18 -1.71
N GLN A 151 -2.98 -7.48 -1.74
CA GLN A 151 -3.61 -6.98 -2.97
C GLN A 151 -4.10 -5.55 -2.81
N LEU A 152 -4.12 -4.83 -3.94
CA LEU A 152 -4.67 -3.49 -4.05
C LEU A 152 -5.81 -3.52 -5.07
N ASP A 153 -7.02 -3.23 -4.63
CA ASP A 153 -8.20 -3.14 -5.46
C ASP A 153 -8.96 -1.84 -5.21
N GLY A 154 -9.22 -1.07 -6.27
CA GLY A 154 -9.95 0.20 -6.19
C GLY A 154 -9.39 1.22 -5.19
N GLY A 155 -8.09 1.13 -4.86
CA GLY A 155 -7.45 1.95 -3.82
C GLY A 155 -7.54 1.38 -2.41
N LYS A 156 -8.11 0.20 -2.24
CA LYS A 156 -8.20 -0.55 -0.98
C LYS A 156 -7.11 -1.61 -0.93
N LEU A 157 -6.32 -1.57 0.12
CA LEU A 157 -5.23 -2.50 0.39
C LEU A 157 -5.70 -3.54 1.42
N SER A 158 -5.60 -4.82 1.08
CA SER A 158 -6.01 -5.94 1.93
C SER A 158 -5.21 -7.20 1.63
N GLY A 159 -5.39 -8.25 2.43
CA GLY A 159 -4.80 -9.57 2.22
C GLY A 159 -4.09 -10.14 3.44
N LYS A 160 -3.35 -11.22 3.21
CA LYS A 160 -2.55 -11.93 4.22
C LYS A 160 -1.09 -11.90 3.83
N PRO A 161 -0.21 -11.19 4.57
CA PRO A 161 1.21 -11.21 4.27
C PRO A 161 1.77 -12.64 4.25
N ALA A 162 2.37 -13.04 3.13
CA ALA A 162 2.90 -14.39 2.92
C ALA A 162 4.42 -14.48 3.16
N LYS A 163 5.01 -13.44 3.75
CA LYS A 163 6.43 -13.39 4.12
C LYS A 163 6.64 -12.44 5.30
N VAL A 164 7.55 -12.82 6.20
CA VAL A 164 7.96 -11.99 7.35
C VAL A 164 8.93 -10.90 6.91
N TYR A 165 8.75 -9.69 7.44
CA TYR A 165 9.60 -8.52 7.25
C TYR A 165 9.84 -7.83 8.59
N THR A 166 10.72 -8.40 9.42
CA THR A 166 11.02 -7.88 10.78
C THR A 166 11.67 -6.51 10.78
N ASN A 167 12.49 -6.23 9.75
CA ASN A 167 13.12 -4.91 9.55
C ASN A 167 12.25 -3.96 8.72
N GLY A 168 11.05 -4.41 8.37
CA GLY A 168 10.12 -3.68 7.54
C GLY A 168 10.38 -3.76 6.04
N LYS A 169 9.34 -3.45 5.27
CA LYS A 169 9.38 -3.29 3.82
C LYS A 169 8.58 -2.05 3.44
N ASP A 170 9.21 -1.19 2.64
CA ASP A 170 8.57 -0.02 2.08
C ASP A 170 7.81 -0.37 0.81
N VAL A 171 6.57 0.10 0.73
CA VAL A 171 5.77 0.06 -0.48
C VAL A 171 5.33 1.48 -0.82
N THR A 172 5.69 1.93 -2.01
CA THR A 172 5.31 3.24 -2.51
C THR A 172 4.10 3.12 -3.43
N PHE A 173 3.12 3.97 -3.22
CA PHE A 173 1.90 4.09 -4.00
C PHE A 173 1.90 5.42 -4.75
N THR A 174 1.48 5.39 -6.02
CA THR A 174 1.28 6.59 -6.84
C THR A 174 -0.21 6.89 -6.91
N PHE A 175 -0.57 8.09 -6.53
CA PHE A 175 -1.90 8.68 -6.64
C PHE A 175 -1.94 9.52 -7.90
N THR A 176 -2.93 9.31 -8.76
CA THR A 176 -3.10 10.05 -10.01
C THR A 176 -4.48 10.69 -10.03
N ALA A 177 -4.52 12.02 -10.07
CA ALA A 177 -5.75 12.78 -10.19
C ALA A 177 -6.29 12.79 -11.63
N LYS A 178 -7.55 13.17 -11.81
CA LYS A 178 -8.17 13.30 -13.14
C LYS A 178 -7.48 14.32 -14.05
N ASN A 179 -6.84 15.35 -13.47
CA ASN A 179 -6.06 16.35 -14.19
C ASN A 179 -4.65 15.87 -14.59
N GLY A 180 -4.30 14.60 -14.32
CA GLY A 180 -3.01 14.00 -14.65
C GLY A 180 -1.90 14.24 -13.60
N ASN A 181 -2.11 15.09 -12.61
CA ASN A 181 -1.14 15.30 -11.54
C ASN A 181 -0.99 14.07 -10.67
N THR A 182 0.23 13.82 -10.22
CA THR A 182 0.56 12.64 -9.39
C THR A 182 1.24 13.04 -8.09
N ALA A 183 1.06 12.19 -7.07
CA ALA A 183 1.83 12.24 -5.83
C ALA A 183 2.14 10.82 -5.37
N ASN A 184 3.21 10.65 -4.60
CA ASN A 184 3.61 9.36 -4.05
C ASN A 184 3.47 9.36 -2.54
N LEU A 185 3.04 8.22 -1.99
CA LEU A 185 3.03 7.91 -0.56
C LEU A 185 3.76 6.59 -0.34
N THR A 186 4.71 6.57 0.59
CA THR A 186 5.38 5.35 1.02
C THR A 186 4.82 4.91 2.36
N LEU A 187 4.37 3.66 2.44
CA LEU A 187 3.98 2.98 3.67
C LEU A 187 5.04 1.97 4.07
N HIS A 188 5.37 1.95 5.35
CA HIS A 188 6.35 1.03 5.93
C HIS A 188 5.65 -0.12 6.62
N PHE A 189 5.80 -1.36 6.12
CA PHE A 189 5.15 -2.56 6.66
C PHE A 189 6.13 -3.35 7.51
N LEU A 190 5.76 -3.61 8.77
CA LEU A 190 6.41 -4.58 9.63
C LEU A 190 5.54 -5.84 9.67
N VAL A 191 6.07 -6.96 9.21
CA VAL A 191 5.38 -8.25 9.27
C VAL A 191 6.09 -9.12 10.28
N ALA A 192 5.46 -9.35 11.43
CA ALA A 192 5.96 -10.24 12.47
C ALA A 192 5.71 -11.71 12.13
N LYS A 193 6.50 -12.61 12.74
CA LYS A 193 6.21 -14.04 12.71
C LYS A 193 4.87 -14.33 13.38
N ALA A 194 4.18 -15.36 12.89
CA ALA A 194 2.98 -15.86 13.53
C ALA A 194 3.32 -16.88 14.62
N ASP A 195 2.47 -16.98 15.63
CA ASP A 195 2.49 -18.12 16.53
C ASP A 195 1.78 -19.31 15.85
N PRO A 196 2.40 -20.50 15.81
CA PRO A 196 1.74 -21.66 15.24
C PRO A 196 0.57 -22.11 16.12
N THR A 197 -0.52 -22.53 15.45
CA THR A 197 -1.59 -23.27 16.12
C THR A 197 -1.14 -24.71 16.26
N VAL A 198 -1.12 -25.25 17.48
CA VAL A 198 -0.78 -26.65 17.75
C VAL A 198 -1.53 -27.13 18.99
N LYS A 199 -2.07 -28.36 18.94
CA LYS A 199 -2.59 -29.09 20.09
C LYS A 199 -1.65 -30.24 20.38
N VAL A 200 -1.18 -30.32 21.60
CA VAL A 200 -0.25 -31.33 22.07
C VAL A 200 -0.95 -32.24 23.09
N ALA A 201 -0.84 -33.53 22.89
CA ALA A 201 -1.28 -34.56 23.81
C ALA A 201 -0.14 -35.57 24.06
N VAL A 202 -0.19 -36.33 25.12
CA VAL A 202 0.72 -37.47 25.38
C VAL A 202 0.08 -38.72 24.82
N ASP A 203 0.85 -39.55 24.10
CA ASP A 203 0.43 -40.83 23.54
C ASP A 203 0.17 -41.85 24.70
N GLY A 204 -0.88 -42.65 24.54
CA GLY A 204 -1.28 -43.67 25.49
C GLY A 204 -2.38 -43.21 26.44
N ASP A 205 -3.31 -44.17 26.73
CA ASP A 205 -4.50 -43.92 27.58
C ASP A 205 -4.19 -44.14 29.06
N THR A 206 -3.10 -44.84 29.41
CA THR A 206 -2.75 -45.21 30.78
C THR A 206 -1.27 -45.00 31.04
N HIS A 207 -0.99 -44.22 32.06
CA HIS A 207 0.35 -43.99 32.58
C HIS A 207 0.41 -44.39 34.05
N THR A 208 1.57 -44.82 34.55
CA THR A 208 1.77 -45.26 35.88
C THR A 208 2.80 -44.37 36.63
N GLU A 209 2.67 -44.33 37.94
CA GLU A 209 3.67 -43.73 38.81
C GLU A 209 5.06 -44.33 38.54
N GLY A 210 6.07 -43.47 38.31
CA GLY A 210 7.42 -43.88 38.00
C GLY A 210 7.73 -43.95 36.51
N ASP A 211 6.74 -43.82 35.60
CA ASP A 211 6.99 -43.73 34.17
C ASP A 211 7.93 -42.55 33.89
N LEU A 212 8.97 -42.80 33.07
CA LEU A 212 9.96 -41.78 32.75
C LEU A 212 9.39 -40.77 31.74
N VAL A 213 9.47 -39.50 32.06
CA VAL A 213 8.99 -38.41 31.16
C VAL A 213 9.74 -38.40 29.83
N SER A 214 11.01 -38.86 29.82
CA SER A 214 11.81 -38.97 28.58
C SER A 214 11.33 -40.05 27.59
N GLU A 215 10.49 -41.00 28.06
CA GLU A 215 9.92 -42.07 27.23
C GLU A 215 8.52 -41.75 26.74
N LEU A 216 7.90 -40.68 27.25
CA LEU A 216 6.60 -40.21 26.78
C LEU A 216 6.70 -39.66 25.34
N LYS A 217 5.74 -40.05 24.51
CA LYS A 217 5.62 -39.54 23.16
C LYS A 217 4.54 -38.48 23.08
N LEU A 218 4.82 -37.41 22.37
CA LEU A 218 3.85 -36.37 22.12
C LEU A 218 3.13 -36.60 20.80
N ILE A 219 1.81 -36.42 20.80
CA ILE A 219 0.94 -36.40 19.60
C ILE A 219 0.56 -34.97 19.30
N LEU A 220 0.77 -34.57 18.05
CA LEU A 220 0.41 -33.25 17.53
C LEU A 220 -0.87 -33.36 16.71
N SER A 221 -1.78 -32.40 16.89
CA SER A 221 -2.99 -32.28 16.09
C SER A 221 -3.40 -30.84 15.88
N GLY A 222 -4.13 -30.58 14.75
CA GLY A 222 -4.64 -29.24 14.41
C GLY A 222 -3.54 -28.20 14.17
N ASN A 223 -2.32 -28.64 13.86
CA ASN A 223 -1.21 -27.76 13.59
C ASN A 223 -1.30 -27.15 12.17
N ASN A 224 -1.11 -25.84 12.08
CA ASN A 224 -1.11 -25.09 10.83
C ASN A 224 0.27 -25.04 10.16
N THR A 225 1.30 -25.56 10.80
CA THR A 225 2.65 -25.74 10.25
C THR A 225 3.25 -27.05 10.75
N LYS A 226 4.20 -27.62 10.02
CA LYS A 226 4.98 -28.78 10.47
C LYS A 226 5.99 -28.35 11.54
N GLY A 227 6.36 -29.27 12.38
CA GLY A 227 7.36 -29.02 13.43
C GLY A 227 7.49 -30.18 14.38
N LEU A 228 8.36 -30.01 15.37
CA LEU A 228 8.66 -30.99 16.42
C LEU A 228 8.26 -30.44 17.78
N ALA A 229 7.53 -31.24 18.55
CA ALA A 229 7.30 -30.95 19.95
C ALA A 229 8.20 -31.82 20.83
N GLU A 230 8.74 -31.24 21.88
CA GLU A 230 9.55 -31.90 22.87
C GLU A 230 9.09 -31.51 24.30
N ILE A 231 9.19 -32.43 25.24
CA ILE A 231 8.91 -32.14 26.65
C ILE A 231 10.15 -31.45 27.22
N ILE A 232 9.95 -30.29 27.86
CA ILE A 232 11.02 -29.49 28.49
C ILE A 232 10.84 -29.38 30.01
N SER A 233 9.94 -30.19 30.62
CA SER A 233 9.74 -30.23 32.03
C SER A 233 10.97 -30.73 32.76
N GLU A 234 11.25 -30.21 33.96
CA GLU A 234 12.31 -30.68 34.82
C GLU A 234 11.93 -31.99 35.54
N ILE A 235 10.66 -32.39 35.56
CA ILE A 235 10.15 -33.63 36.10
C ILE A 235 10.73 -34.80 35.33
N LYS A 236 11.39 -35.74 36.02
CA LYS A 236 12.02 -36.89 35.37
C LYS A 236 11.13 -38.11 35.28
N ALA A 237 10.24 -38.30 36.27
CA ALA A 237 9.27 -39.39 36.33
C ALA A 237 7.91 -38.88 36.83
N LEU A 238 6.83 -39.55 36.39
CA LEU A 238 5.48 -39.21 36.78
C LEU A 238 5.25 -39.56 38.26
N ALA A 239 4.60 -38.65 38.97
CA ALA A 239 4.03 -38.95 40.32
C ALA A 239 2.61 -39.53 40.15
N ALA A 240 2.11 -40.23 41.17
CA ALA A 240 0.71 -40.67 41.17
C ALA A 240 -0.24 -39.46 41.08
N GLY A 241 -1.28 -39.57 40.24
CA GLY A 241 -2.25 -38.51 39.99
C GLY A 241 -1.88 -37.60 38.84
N GLU A 242 -2.27 -36.34 38.94
CA GLU A 242 -2.12 -35.34 37.88
C GLU A 242 -0.68 -34.79 37.80
N ASN A 243 -0.08 -34.87 36.62
CA ASN A 243 1.23 -34.32 36.32
C ASN A 243 1.10 -33.28 35.19
N THR A 244 1.51 -32.05 35.41
CA THR A 244 1.55 -30.99 34.39
C THR A 244 2.94 -30.94 33.78
N LEU A 245 3.04 -31.29 32.49
CA LEU A 245 4.27 -31.28 31.74
C LEU A 245 4.31 -30.06 30.79
N THR A 246 5.46 -29.40 30.76
CA THR A 246 5.71 -28.30 29.82
C THR A 246 6.32 -28.85 28.55
N TRP A 247 5.79 -28.41 27.40
CA TRP A 247 6.32 -28.75 26.09
C TRP A 247 6.76 -27.50 25.32
N LYS A 248 7.63 -27.71 24.38
CA LYS A 248 8.09 -26.69 23.37
C LYS A 248 7.84 -27.25 22.01
N PHE A 249 7.18 -26.45 21.13
CA PHE A 249 7.02 -26.76 19.71
C PHE A 249 7.93 -25.87 18.89
N THR A 250 8.77 -26.49 18.05
CA THR A 250 9.69 -25.83 17.14
C THR A 250 9.19 -26.04 15.71
N PRO A 251 8.67 -24.99 15.02
CA PRO A 251 8.24 -25.09 13.63
C PRO A 251 9.40 -25.39 12.69
N GLU A 252 9.16 -26.20 11.64
CA GLU A 252 10.09 -26.35 10.52
C GLU A 252 10.28 -25.03 9.76
N ASP A 253 9.19 -24.29 9.55
CA ASP A 253 9.22 -22.94 8.99
C ASP A 253 9.54 -21.90 10.06
N SER A 254 10.78 -21.90 10.51
CA SER A 254 11.28 -20.96 11.52
C SER A 254 11.44 -19.52 11.03
N GLU A 255 11.33 -19.28 9.71
CA GLU A 255 11.35 -17.94 9.14
C GLU A 255 10.04 -17.20 9.39
N ASN A 256 8.90 -17.92 9.32
CA ASN A 256 7.57 -17.34 9.40
C ASN A 256 6.83 -17.60 10.71
N TYR A 257 7.26 -18.58 11.48
CA TYR A 257 6.62 -18.92 12.75
C TYR A 257 7.56 -18.80 13.94
N ASN A 258 6.99 -18.45 15.10
CA ASN A 258 7.66 -18.45 16.39
C ASN A 258 7.73 -19.87 16.95
N VAL A 259 8.72 -20.12 17.82
CA VAL A 259 8.70 -21.25 18.76
C VAL A 259 7.67 -20.94 19.83
N VAL A 260 6.82 -21.91 20.15
CA VAL A 260 5.82 -21.77 21.22
C VAL A 260 5.99 -22.84 22.28
N THR A 261 5.56 -22.54 23.50
CA THR A 261 5.53 -23.45 24.63
C THR A 261 4.11 -23.56 25.18
N GLY A 262 3.81 -24.66 25.82
CA GLY A 262 2.54 -24.85 26.48
C GLY A 262 2.63 -25.99 27.50
N THR A 263 1.51 -26.37 28.03
CA THR A 263 1.42 -27.46 29.05
C THR A 263 0.48 -28.54 28.58
N VAL A 264 0.73 -29.77 29.02
CA VAL A 264 -0.16 -30.94 28.89
C VAL A 264 -0.26 -31.63 30.20
N VAL A 265 -1.46 -32.09 30.52
CA VAL A 265 -1.72 -32.82 31.78
C VAL A 265 -1.74 -34.32 31.49
N VAL A 266 -1.00 -35.08 32.32
CA VAL A 266 -0.93 -36.55 32.28
C VAL A 266 -1.35 -37.07 33.64
N ASN A 267 -2.33 -37.98 33.68
CA ASN A 267 -2.74 -38.68 34.89
C ASN A 267 -2.04 -40.03 35.00
N ALA A 268 -1.29 -40.26 36.07
CA ALA A 268 -0.60 -41.52 36.36
C ALA A 268 -1.30 -42.29 37.48
N GLN A 269 -1.53 -43.57 37.27
CA GLN A 269 -2.09 -44.46 38.29
C GLN A 269 -1.03 -44.85 39.29
N THR A 270 -1.42 -45.07 40.56
CA THR A 270 -0.54 -45.61 41.61
C THR A 270 -0.07 -47.01 41.25
N THR A 271 1.21 -47.27 41.40
CA THR A 271 1.74 -48.62 41.27
C THR A 271 1.37 -49.42 42.54
N THR A 272 0.38 -50.34 42.48
CA THR A 272 0.04 -51.23 43.59
C THR A 272 1.03 -52.38 43.60
N THR A 273 2.06 -52.34 44.43
CA THR A 273 2.96 -53.48 44.71
C THR A 273 2.23 -54.46 45.52
N THR A 274 1.71 -55.57 45.02
CA THR A 274 1.16 -56.70 45.76
C THR A 274 2.34 -57.49 46.28
N THR A 275 2.75 -57.25 47.55
CA THR A 275 3.74 -58.07 48.22
C THR A 275 3.07 -59.40 48.59
N THR A 276 3.28 -60.47 47.85
CA THR A 276 2.85 -61.82 48.19
C THR A 276 3.80 -62.36 49.28
N THR A 277 3.40 -62.25 50.54
CA THR A 277 4.14 -62.87 51.65
C THR A 277 3.84 -64.40 51.63
N THR A 278 4.77 -65.17 51.06
CA THR A 278 4.70 -66.62 51.14
C THR A 278 5.04 -67.09 52.56
N THR A 279 4.02 -67.33 53.33
CA THR A 279 4.20 -67.96 54.69
C THR A 279 4.54 -69.43 54.52
N THR A 280 5.79 -69.82 54.67
CA THR A 280 6.25 -71.20 54.68
C THR A 280 5.88 -71.84 56.06
N THR A 281 4.82 -72.63 56.08
CA THR A 281 4.45 -73.37 57.28
C THR A 281 5.34 -74.62 57.38
N THR A 282 6.32 -74.64 58.30
CA THR A 282 7.16 -75.79 58.59
C THR A 282 6.38 -76.74 59.50
N THR A 283 5.88 -77.87 58.99
CA THR A 283 5.25 -78.94 59.76
C THR A 283 6.33 -79.81 60.39
N THR A 284 6.54 -79.70 61.68
CA THR A 284 7.45 -80.60 62.45
C THR A 284 6.69 -81.88 62.77
N THR A 285 7.05 -82.97 62.09
CA THR A 285 6.54 -84.35 62.44
C THR A 285 7.33 -84.93 63.56
N THR A 286 6.72 -85.05 64.72
CA THR A 286 7.30 -85.74 65.88
C THR A 286 7.02 -87.26 65.80
N THR A 287 8.07 -88.02 65.50
CA THR A 287 8.00 -89.49 65.50
C THR A 287 8.18 -89.99 66.92
N THR A 288 7.14 -90.53 67.55
CA THR A 288 7.24 -91.25 68.87
C THR A 288 7.50 -92.70 68.57
N THR A 289 8.65 -93.21 69.02
CA THR A 289 9.01 -94.64 69.01
C THR A 289 8.36 -95.32 70.18
N PRO A 290 7.67 -96.45 70.01
CA PRO A 290 7.17 -97.21 71.14
C PRO A 290 8.27 -98.10 71.69
N THR A 291 8.50 -98.03 73.03
CA THR A 291 9.35 -98.96 73.78
C THR A 291 8.50 -100.13 74.31
N LEU A 292 9.01 -101.37 74.11
CA LEU A 292 8.50 -102.61 74.65
C LEU A 292 8.54 -102.61 76.17
#